data_752875f4971fefc6ab97d382f94a6267
#
_entry.id   752875f4971fefc6ab97d382f94a6267
#
_cell.length_a   1.000
_cell.length_b   1.000
_cell.length_c   1.000
_cell.angle_alpha   90.00
_cell.angle_beta   90.00
_cell.angle_gamma   90.00
#
_symmetry.space_group_name_H-M   'P 1'
#
loop_
_entity.id
_entity.type
_entity.pdbx_description
1 polymer ?
#
loop_
_entity_poly.entity_id
_entity_poly.type
_entity_poly.pdbx_seq_one_letter_code
_entity_poly.pdbx_strand_id
1 'polypeptide(L)'
;MKKLSLTCMFLVMSLLLPCLQFAHAQDVESFVHDFYKWYLKQSLSFGERQSSFEDIPVFDPAIVKYVCRCTAKRVQFDYNRGVSPDEADYYQKGQEILKESLEKFMVGKSISVTDSLSLVPVSMGYQKEYAPDIVVYVEKTKGRMCISKVEYSPGPNLRAPVY
;
A
#
# COMPACT_ATOMS: atom_id res chain seq x y z
N MET A 1 1.85 48.35 -44.18
CA MET A 1 1.97 46.91 -43.92
C MET A 1 2.74 46.75 -42.61
N LYS A 2 2.06 46.41 -41.50
CA LYS A 2 2.68 46.35 -40.16
C LYS A 2 3.32 44.99 -39.98
N LYS A 3 4.66 44.95 -39.83
CA LYS A 3 5.41 43.74 -39.45
C LYS A 3 5.04 43.42 -37.99
N LEU A 4 4.12 42.50 -37.77
CA LEU A 4 3.83 41.98 -36.44
C LEU A 4 5.00 41.07 -36.05
N SER A 5 5.69 41.47 -34.98
CA SER A 5 6.96 40.92 -34.55
C SER A 5 6.82 39.45 -34.14
N LEU A 6 7.58 38.61 -34.84
CA LEU A 6 7.71 37.16 -34.57
C LEU A 6 8.19 36.86 -33.12
N THR A 7 8.73 37.87 -32.45
CA THR A 7 9.21 37.80 -31.07
C THR A 7 8.11 37.62 -30.01
N CYS A 8 6.86 38.10 -30.28
CA CYS A 8 5.76 37.98 -29.34
C CYS A 8 5.18 36.55 -29.27
N MET A 9 5.34 35.76 -30.33
CA MET A 9 4.80 34.39 -30.41
C MET A 9 5.65 33.38 -29.63
N PHE A 10 6.96 33.63 -29.50
CA PHE A 10 7.86 32.79 -28.70
C PHE A 10 7.70 33.00 -27.18
N LEU A 11 7.30 34.20 -26.75
CA LEU A 11 7.14 34.51 -25.34
C LEU A 11 5.86 33.88 -24.72
N VAL A 12 4.81 33.67 -25.51
CA VAL A 12 3.57 33.04 -25.09
C VAL A 12 3.74 31.50 -24.96
N MET A 13 4.59 30.93 -25.82
CA MET A 13 4.78 29.47 -25.83
C MET A 13 5.66 28.97 -24.69
N SER A 14 6.53 29.82 -24.10
CA SER A 14 7.36 29.46 -22.95
C SER A 14 6.63 29.53 -21.61
N LEU A 15 5.46 30.17 -21.53
CA LEU A 15 4.63 30.28 -20.34
C LEU A 15 3.66 29.09 -20.14
N LEU A 16 3.48 28.24 -21.15
CA LEU A 16 2.59 27.08 -21.12
C LEU A 16 3.27 25.76 -20.71
N LEU A 17 4.60 25.74 -20.57
CA LEU A 17 5.36 24.52 -20.26
C LEU A 17 5.45 24.10 -18.78
N PRO A 18 5.20 24.94 -17.75
CA PRO A 18 5.31 24.46 -16.37
C PRO A 18 4.08 23.74 -15.83
N CYS A 19 2.95 23.67 -16.57
CA CYS A 19 1.72 23.07 -16.05
C CYS A 19 1.61 21.53 -16.20
N LEU A 20 2.59 20.85 -16.79
CA LEU A 20 2.47 19.41 -17.09
C LEU A 20 3.29 18.48 -16.19
N GLN A 21 3.85 18.96 -15.08
CA GLN A 21 4.69 18.13 -14.20
C GLN A 21 4.21 18.00 -12.75
N PHE A 22 2.95 18.20 -12.46
CA PHE A 22 2.37 17.63 -11.26
C PHE A 22 1.89 16.21 -11.56
N ALA A 23 2.81 15.31 -11.90
CA ALA A 23 2.63 13.92 -11.56
C ALA A 23 2.52 13.91 -10.03
N HIS A 24 1.29 13.79 -9.50
CA HIS A 24 1.07 13.58 -8.08
C HIS A 24 1.93 12.38 -7.70
N ALA A 25 3.04 12.61 -7.03
CA ALA A 25 3.74 11.53 -6.36
C ALA A 25 2.71 10.97 -5.38
N GLN A 26 2.22 9.76 -5.66
CA GLN A 26 1.31 9.07 -4.76
C GLN A 26 1.97 9.09 -3.38
N ASP A 27 1.26 9.57 -2.35
CA ASP A 27 1.78 9.54 -1.00
C ASP A 27 1.75 8.10 -0.46
N VAL A 28 2.52 7.86 0.58
CA VAL A 28 2.70 6.52 1.14
C VAL A 28 1.39 5.99 1.73
N GLU A 29 0.60 6.85 2.35
CA GLU A 29 -0.68 6.52 2.95
C GLU A 29 -1.69 6.10 1.88
N SER A 30 -1.82 6.87 0.81
CA SER A 30 -2.70 6.52 -0.33
C SER A 30 -2.27 5.22 -0.99
N PHE A 31 -0.97 4.97 -1.12
CA PHE A 31 -0.45 3.71 -1.65
C PHE A 31 -0.86 2.51 -0.79
N VAL A 32 -0.72 2.60 0.53
CA VAL A 32 -1.13 1.55 1.47
C VAL A 32 -2.64 1.40 1.49
N HIS A 33 -3.40 2.50 1.44
CA HIS A 33 -4.85 2.47 1.36
C HIS A 33 -5.33 1.71 0.10
N ASP A 34 -4.76 2.01 -1.06
CA ASP A 34 -5.11 1.36 -2.33
C ASP A 34 -4.78 -0.14 -2.28
N PHE A 35 -3.65 -0.52 -1.65
CA PHE A 35 -3.33 -1.92 -1.43
C PHE A 35 -4.39 -2.62 -0.60
N TYR A 36 -4.75 -2.11 0.58
CA TYR A 36 -5.73 -2.78 1.45
C TYR A 36 -7.12 -2.79 0.85
N LYS A 37 -7.54 -1.72 0.18
CA LYS A 37 -8.81 -1.69 -0.54
C LYS A 37 -8.88 -2.79 -1.61
N TRP A 38 -7.81 -2.98 -2.35
CA TRP A 38 -7.71 -4.06 -3.34
C TRP A 38 -7.65 -5.43 -2.66
N TYR A 39 -6.74 -5.62 -1.70
CA TYR A 39 -6.48 -6.90 -1.07
C TYR A 39 -7.70 -7.46 -0.32
N LEU A 40 -8.33 -6.64 0.52
CA LEU A 40 -9.53 -7.02 1.27
C LEU A 40 -10.70 -7.36 0.34
N LYS A 41 -10.86 -6.61 -0.76
CA LYS A 41 -11.89 -6.91 -1.76
C LYS A 41 -11.65 -8.27 -2.43
N GLN A 42 -10.41 -8.59 -2.80
CA GLN A 42 -10.08 -9.90 -3.38
C GLN A 42 -10.32 -11.02 -2.38
N SER A 43 -9.91 -10.81 -1.15
CA SER A 43 -10.04 -11.79 -0.07
C SER A 43 -11.51 -12.10 0.27
N LEU A 44 -12.38 -11.09 0.32
CA LEU A 44 -13.83 -11.28 0.48
C LEU A 44 -14.43 -12.06 -0.70
N SER A 45 -14.07 -11.68 -1.92
CA SER A 45 -14.52 -12.36 -3.12
C SER A 45 -14.05 -13.83 -3.18
N PHE A 46 -12.90 -14.16 -2.60
CA PHE A 46 -12.40 -15.51 -2.45
C PHE A 46 -13.27 -16.31 -1.46
N GLY A 47 -13.56 -15.74 -0.29
CA GLY A 47 -14.38 -16.39 0.75
C GLY A 47 -15.82 -16.66 0.31
N GLU A 48 -16.39 -15.83 -0.56
CA GLU A 48 -17.74 -16.02 -1.10
C GLU A 48 -17.82 -17.07 -2.23
N ARG A 49 -16.73 -17.32 -2.94
CA ARG A 49 -16.60 -18.33 -3.97
C ARG A 49 -15.98 -19.57 -3.35
N GLN A 50 -16.54 -20.76 -3.57
CA GLN A 50 -15.84 -22.02 -3.27
C GLN A 50 -14.63 -22.16 -4.23
N SER A 51 -13.63 -21.32 -3.99
CA SER A 51 -12.50 -21.10 -4.88
C SER A 51 -11.36 -22.08 -4.57
N SER A 52 -10.50 -22.32 -5.54
CA SER A 52 -9.31 -23.17 -5.35
C SER A 52 -8.24 -22.43 -4.51
N PHE A 53 -7.29 -23.17 -3.98
CA PHE A 53 -6.14 -22.60 -3.24
C PHE A 53 -5.37 -21.56 -4.08
N GLU A 54 -5.35 -21.70 -5.40
CA GLU A 54 -4.68 -20.78 -6.33
C GLU A 54 -5.37 -19.43 -6.45
N ASP A 55 -6.65 -19.35 -6.05
CA ASP A 55 -7.44 -18.09 -6.08
C ASP A 55 -7.23 -17.22 -4.83
N ILE A 56 -6.44 -17.68 -3.86
CA ILE A 56 -6.09 -16.87 -2.68
C ILE A 56 -5.37 -15.61 -3.14
N PRO A 57 -5.72 -14.40 -2.64
CA PRO A 57 -5.17 -13.12 -3.10
C PRO A 57 -3.64 -13.02 -3.05
N VAL A 58 -2.99 -13.80 -2.19
CA VAL A 58 -1.51 -13.91 -2.11
C VAL A 58 -0.90 -14.38 -3.43
N PHE A 59 -1.63 -15.20 -4.21
CA PHE A 59 -1.17 -15.72 -5.50
C PHE A 59 -1.62 -14.87 -6.70
N ASP A 60 -2.47 -13.86 -6.50
CA ASP A 60 -2.88 -12.96 -7.57
C ASP A 60 -1.65 -12.24 -8.17
N PRO A 61 -1.42 -12.34 -9.49
CA PRO A 61 -0.31 -11.64 -10.13
C PRO A 61 -0.31 -10.12 -9.92
N ALA A 62 -1.48 -9.52 -9.63
CA ALA A 62 -1.58 -8.09 -9.36
C ALA A 62 -0.90 -7.66 -8.05
N ILE A 63 -0.61 -8.59 -7.14
CA ILE A 63 0.04 -8.30 -5.86
C ILE A 63 1.39 -7.59 -6.04
N VAL A 64 2.12 -7.87 -7.11
CA VAL A 64 3.43 -7.25 -7.41
C VAL A 64 3.34 -5.76 -7.77
N LYS A 65 2.13 -5.21 -7.92
CA LYS A 65 1.92 -3.76 -8.05
C LYS A 65 2.16 -3.05 -6.72
N TYR A 66 1.92 -3.76 -5.62
CA TYR A 66 1.95 -3.22 -4.27
C TYR A 66 3.07 -3.80 -3.42
N VAL A 67 3.39 -5.08 -3.59
CA VAL A 67 4.32 -5.80 -2.73
C VAL A 67 5.67 -5.96 -3.43
N CYS A 68 6.77 -5.79 -2.67
CA CYS A 68 8.12 -6.03 -3.19
C CYS A 68 8.22 -7.47 -3.66
N ARG A 69 8.83 -7.70 -4.82
CA ARG A 69 8.89 -9.03 -5.45
C ARG A 69 9.50 -10.11 -4.55
N CYS A 70 10.53 -9.76 -3.77
CA CYS A 70 11.14 -10.69 -2.83
C CYS A 70 10.16 -11.10 -1.72
N THR A 71 9.41 -10.14 -1.19
CA THR A 71 8.39 -10.37 -0.16
C THR A 71 7.25 -11.21 -0.70
N ALA A 72 6.70 -10.87 -1.88
CA ALA A 72 5.63 -11.65 -2.50
C ALA A 72 6.05 -13.12 -2.71
N LYS A 73 7.25 -13.37 -3.28
CA LYS A 73 7.76 -14.72 -3.49
C LYS A 73 7.96 -15.49 -2.18
N ARG A 74 8.47 -14.85 -1.14
CA ARG A 74 8.65 -15.49 0.17
C ARG A 74 7.30 -15.87 0.77
N VAL A 75 6.35 -14.96 0.78
CA VAL A 75 5.01 -15.22 1.33
C VAL A 75 4.32 -16.35 0.56
N GLN A 76 4.35 -16.33 -0.78
CA GLN A 76 3.81 -17.41 -1.61
C GLN A 76 4.48 -18.75 -1.32
N PHE A 77 5.80 -18.76 -1.13
CA PHE A 77 6.55 -19.97 -0.79
C PHE A 77 6.12 -20.54 0.57
N ASP A 78 5.93 -19.67 1.58
CA ASP A 78 5.49 -20.06 2.91
C ASP A 78 4.07 -20.64 2.88
N TYR A 79 3.15 -20.01 2.16
CA TYR A 79 1.78 -20.53 1.93
C TYR A 79 1.78 -21.91 1.24
N ASN A 80 2.59 -22.11 0.21
CA ASN A 80 2.69 -23.39 -0.49
C ASN A 80 3.21 -24.54 0.39
N ARG A 81 3.93 -24.20 1.48
CA ARG A 81 4.42 -25.18 2.46
C ARG A 81 3.49 -25.38 3.65
N GLY A 82 2.34 -24.72 3.67
CA GLY A 82 1.46 -24.69 4.83
C GLY A 82 2.07 -24.01 6.05
N VAL A 83 3.13 -23.20 5.84
CA VAL A 83 3.77 -22.41 6.89
C VAL A 83 3.16 -21.02 6.85
N SER A 84 1.92 -20.88 7.34
CA SER A 84 1.39 -19.55 7.63
C SER A 84 1.88 -19.13 9.01
N PRO A 85 2.64 -18.03 9.11
CA PRO A 85 2.98 -17.50 10.43
C PRO A 85 1.69 -17.21 11.20
N ASP A 86 1.58 -17.77 12.39
CA ASP A 86 0.45 -17.56 13.32
C ASP A 86 -0.93 -18.04 12.81
N GLU A 87 -0.98 -18.96 11.85
CA GLU A 87 -2.24 -19.46 11.21
C GLU A 87 -3.14 -18.33 10.67
N ALA A 88 -2.54 -17.18 10.36
CA ALA A 88 -3.22 -15.96 9.92
C ALA A 88 -2.74 -15.52 8.53
N ASP A 89 -3.55 -14.73 7.86
CA ASP A 89 -3.14 -14.09 6.61
C ASP A 89 -1.95 -13.15 6.84
N TYR A 90 -0.93 -13.23 5.97
CA TYR A 90 0.30 -12.47 6.13
C TYR A 90 0.07 -10.95 6.11
N TYR A 91 -0.82 -10.46 5.25
CA TYR A 91 -1.03 -9.03 5.05
C TYR A 91 -2.06 -8.42 5.98
N GLN A 92 -3.01 -9.20 6.47
CA GLN A 92 -4.06 -8.74 7.37
C GLN A 92 -3.76 -9.07 8.83
N LYS A 93 -2.91 -10.09 9.05
CA LYS A 93 -2.65 -10.64 10.39
C LYS A 93 -3.94 -11.09 11.11
N GLY A 94 -4.92 -11.54 10.34
CA GLY A 94 -6.21 -12.04 10.80
C GLY A 94 -6.55 -13.39 10.18
N GLN A 95 -7.36 -14.19 10.87
CA GLN A 95 -7.82 -15.50 10.39
C GLN A 95 -9.04 -15.37 9.48
N GLU A 96 -9.87 -14.36 9.71
CA GLU A 96 -11.09 -14.12 8.97
C GLU A 96 -11.10 -12.72 8.36
N ILE A 97 -11.74 -12.62 7.20
CA ILE A 97 -11.98 -11.35 6.56
C ILE A 97 -13.45 -11.02 6.73
N LEU A 98 -13.70 -10.01 7.53
CA LEU A 98 -15.04 -9.50 7.71
C LEU A 98 -15.33 -8.41 6.68
N LYS A 99 -16.57 -8.35 6.22
CA LYS A 99 -17.02 -7.26 5.35
C LYS A 99 -16.81 -5.89 5.98
N GLU A 100 -16.94 -5.81 7.29
CA GLU A 100 -16.66 -4.62 8.09
C GLU A 100 -15.21 -4.15 7.95
N SER A 101 -14.27 -5.04 7.73
CA SER A 101 -12.87 -4.68 7.53
C SER A 101 -12.70 -3.84 6.27
N LEU A 102 -13.36 -4.22 5.16
CA LEU A 102 -13.33 -3.42 3.93
C LEU A 102 -13.98 -2.05 4.09
N GLU A 103 -15.00 -1.94 4.95
CA GLU A 103 -15.74 -0.69 5.17
C GLU A 103 -15.07 0.22 6.21
N LYS A 104 -14.31 -0.36 7.16
CA LYS A 104 -13.82 0.34 8.36
C LYS A 104 -12.31 0.37 8.52
N PHE A 105 -11.55 -0.27 7.62
CA PHE A 105 -10.09 -0.18 7.75
C PHE A 105 -9.63 1.28 7.63
N MET A 106 -8.63 1.63 8.40
CA MET A 106 -8.05 2.97 8.43
C MET A 106 -6.55 2.90 8.27
N VAL A 107 -6.03 3.77 7.44
CA VAL A 107 -4.59 3.97 7.26
C VAL A 107 -4.20 5.21 8.05
N GLY A 108 -3.30 5.03 9.01
CA GLY A 108 -2.78 6.12 9.82
C GLY A 108 -1.68 6.88 9.10
N LYS A 109 -1.18 7.94 9.75
CA LYS A 109 -0.11 8.77 9.21
C LYS A 109 1.20 7.99 9.15
N SER A 110 1.90 8.08 8.03
CA SER A 110 3.20 7.43 7.85
C SER A 110 4.28 8.07 8.72
N ILE A 111 5.23 7.25 9.16
CA ILE A 111 6.42 7.63 9.89
C ILE A 111 7.62 7.33 8.99
N SER A 112 8.33 8.35 8.53
CA SER A 112 9.57 8.16 7.77
C SER A 112 10.67 7.68 8.71
N VAL A 113 11.25 6.52 8.43
CA VAL A 113 12.39 5.98 9.17
C VAL A 113 13.70 6.35 8.48
N THR A 114 13.70 6.30 7.14
CA THR A 114 14.78 6.77 6.28
C THR A 114 14.17 7.41 5.04
N ASP A 115 15.01 7.97 4.15
CA ASP A 115 14.55 8.51 2.86
C ASP A 115 13.86 7.46 1.97
N SER A 116 14.15 6.18 2.21
CA SER A 116 13.65 5.06 1.41
C SER A 116 12.70 4.13 2.17
N LEU A 117 12.47 4.34 3.48
CA LEU A 117 11.64 3.45 4.30
C LEU A 117 10.65 4.26 5.13
N SER A 118 9.39 3.90 5.02
CA SER A 118 8.30 4.44 5.84
C SER A 118 7.53 3.32 6.55
N LEU A 119 7.06 3.59 7.75
CA LEU A 119 6.13 2.76 8.50
C LEU A 119 4.74 3.37 8.44
N VAL A 120 3.75 2.56 8.13
CA VAL A 120 2.36 2.99 8.05
C VAL A 120 1.51 2.14 8.98
N PRO A 121 0.96 2.71 10.06
CA PRO A 121 0.02 2.00 10.92
C PRO A 121 -1.31 1.81 10.18
N VAL A 122 -1.89 0.63 10.30
CA VAL A 122 -3.20 0.30 9.72
C VAL A 122 -4.06 -0.38 10.77
N SER A 123 -5.31 0.07 10.91
CA SER A 123 -6.34 -0.62 11.69
C SER A 123 -7.31 -1.32 10.75
N MET A 124 -7.59 -2.59 11.04
CA MET A 124 -8.55 -3.41 10.28
C MET A 124 -10.00 -3.21 10.72
N GLY A 125 -10.23 -2.36 11.72
CA GLY A 125 -11.57 -2.04 12.20
C GLY A 125 -12.20 -3.11 13.10
N TYR A 126 -11.44 -4.10 13.55
CA TYR A 126 -11.92 -5.14 14.46
C TYR A 126 -12.12 -4.68 15.91
N GLN A 127 -11.42 -3.63 16.31
CA GLN A 127 -11.47 -3.11 17.67
C GLN A 127 -12.16 -1.76 17.75
N LYS A 128 -12.94 -1.53 18.80
CA LYS A 128 -13.61 -0.25 19.04
C LYS A 128 -12.64 0.87 19.45
N GLU A 129 -11.41 0.54 19.82
CA GLU A 129 -10.35 1.47 20.17
C GLU A 129 -9.37 1.55 19.01
N TYR A 130 -8.99 2.76 18.62
CA TYR A 130 -8.18 3.12 17.45
C TYR A 130 -6.69 2.74 17.59
N ALA A 131 -6.38 1.58 18.14
CA ALA A 131 -5.03 1.06 18.10
C ALA A 131 -4.78 0.46 16.70
N PRO A 132 -3.66 0.75 16.04
CA PRO A 132 -3.33 0.08 14.80
C PRO A 132 -3.12 -1.41 15.06
N ASP A 133 -3.76 -2.25 14.26
CA ASP A 133 -3.63 -3.70 14.38
C ASP A 133 -2.31 -4.18 13.79
N ILE A 134 -1.84 -3.46 12.78
CA ILE A 134 -0.63 -3.80 12.01
C ILE A 134 0.20 -2.58 11.63
N VAL A 135 1.45 -2.84 11.31
CA VAL A 135 2.40 -1.86 10.75
C VAL A 135 2.89 -2.37 9.41
N VAL A 136 2.76 -1.52 8.41
CA VAL A 136 3.17 -1.78 7.03
C VAL A 136 4.47 -1.04 6.74
N TYR A 137 5.48 -1.78 6.32
CA TYR A 137 6.78 -1.26 5.91
C TYR A 137 6.75 -1.00 4.41
N VAL A 138 6.90 0.24 4.02
CA VAL A 138 6.90 0.67 2.60
C VAL A 138 8.29 1.14 2.22
N GLU A 139 8.89 0.46 1.25
CA GLU A 139 10.14 0.87 0.64
C GLU A 139 9.89 1.71 -0.61
N LYS A 140 10.72 2.75 -0.77
CA LYS A 140 10.72 3.62 -1.94
C LYS A 140 12.08 3.53 -2.65
N THR A 141 12.07 3.03 -3.87
CA THR A 141 13.30 2.90 -4.67
C THR A 141 13.04 3.41 -6.09
N LYS A 142 13.85 4.36 -6.55
CA LYS A 142 13.76 4.96 -7.89
C LYS A 142 12.34 5.44 -8.24
N GLY A 143 11.67 6.08 -7.27
CA GLY A 143 10.31 6.62 -7.44
C GLY A 143 9.17 5.58 -7.41
N ARG A 144 9.49 4.31 -7.16
CA ARG A 144 8.49 3.24 -6.99
C ARG A 144 8.40 2.86 -5.52
N MET A 145 7.17 2.65 -5.05
CA MET A 145 6.89 2.15 -3.71
C MET A 145 6.55 0.67 -3.77
N CYS A 146 6.93 -0.07 -2.72
CA CYS A 146 6.45 -1.43 -2.51
C CYS A 146 6.43 -1.77 -1.01
N ILE A 147 5.47 -2.60 -0.61
CA ILE A 147 5.37 -3.16 0.74
C ILE A 147 6.44 -4.25 0.89
N SER A 148 7.38 -4.03 1.80
CA SER A 148 8.47 -4.98 2.07
C SER A 148 8.16 -5.91 3.25
N LYS A 149 7.30 -5.48 4.19
CA LYS A 149 6.96 -6.25 5.38
C LYS A 149 5.62 -5.80 5.96
N VAL A 150 4.93 -6.72 6.63
CA VAL A 150 3.77 -6.43 7.49
C VAL A 150 3.97 -7.15 8.82
N GLU A 151 3.79 -6.43 9.91
CA GLU A 151 3.92 -6.95 11.28
C GLU A 151 2.71 -6.57 12.12
N TYR A 152 2.49 -7.32 13.22
CA TYR A 152 1.56 -6.87 14.25
C TYR A 152 2.05 -5.55 14.86
N SER A 153 1.12 -4.67 15.16
CA SER A 153 1.44 -3.46 15.89
C SER A 153 1.89 -3.82 17.31
N PRO A 154 2.99 -3.25 17.81
CA PRO A 154 3.43 -3.48 19.19
C PRO A 154 2.49 -2.84 20.25
N GLY A 155 1.29 -2.39 19.84
CA GLY A 155 0.32 -1.75 20.72
C GLY A 155 0.21 -0.22 20.50
N PRO A 156 -0.57 0.50 21.32
CA PRO A 156 -0.91 1.91 21.12
C PRO A 156 0.28 2.88 21.20
N ASN A 157 1.46 2.40 21.54
CA ASN A 157 2.67 3.19 21.72
C ASN A 157 3.67 3.07 20.57
N LEU A 158 3.22 3.08 19.31
CA LEU A 158 4.11 3.38 18.19
C LEU A 158 4.58 4.85 18.32
N ARG A 159 5.42 5.11 19.32
CA ARG A 159 6.27 6.30 19.32
C ARG A 159 7.40 6.02 18.36
N ALA A 160 7.69 6.99 17.47
CA ALA A 160 8.90 6.93 16.66
C ALA A 160 10.07 6.53 17.57
N PRO A 161 10.91 5.57 17.17
CA PRO A 161 12.10 5.25 17.95
C PRO A 161 12.88 6.55 18.13
N VAL A 162 13.11 6.92 19.36
CA VAL A 162 14.03 8.03 19.72
C VAL A 162 15.42 7.42 19.55
N TYR A 163 16.09 7.75 18.46
CA TYR A 163 17.51 7.46 18.24
C TYR A 163 18.35 8.57 18.82
#